data_43af986632d5162491a960f9f9b0c206
#
_entry.id   43af986632d5162491a960f9f9b0c206
#
_cell.length_a   1.000
_cell.length_b   1.000
_cell.length_c   1.000
_cell.angle_alpha   90.00
_cell.angle_beta   90.00
_cell.angle_gamma   90.00
#
_symmetry.space_group_name_H-M   'P 1'
#
loop_
_entity.id
_entity.type
_entity.pdbx_description
1 polymer ?
#
loop_
_entity_poly.entity_id
_entity_poly.type
_entity_poly.pdbx_seq_one_letter_code
_entity_poly.pdbx_strand_id
1 'polypeptide(L)'
;MSYSKGLTKETYIDIAKVCMLEALTNIGYKAEDICFCCVQGSTNYNLDIYEDSYVSDVDWKVFVFPNFHDLYYGEKVSKTYKYEDGQFELKDIRLLPELLAKMNSSYLELLYSPYLYCPNEKMRKFVEEIRGYREQLLMERLPLLMKSLKGMCLEKQNALCHEYEGLKDKIEKFGGYDPKQLHHALRILYLMDTLSNSYFNTGKPDYETGLVLTGNIRKKLIDIKVNGVSSLEAAQQLMNTCVEGCSNFCSYFWTKDNKPIMQLEKQDGNYVSPIKDKAIKLISEAVYRVVSERFA
;
A
#
# COMPACT_ATOMS: atom_id res chain seq x y z
N MET A 1 -8.40 -4.60 -25.02
CA MET A 1 -8.53 -3.36 -25.84
C MET A 1 -7.13 -2.81 -26.10
N SER A 2 -6.74 -2.49 -27.36
CA SER A 2 -5.49 -1.76 -27.58
C SER A 2 -5.72 -0.32 -27.10
N TYR A 3 -5.00 0.10 -26.08
CA TYR A 3 -5.08 1.46 -25.57
C TYR A 3 -4.76 2.44 -26.70
N SER A 4 -5.68 3.35 -27.00
CA SER A 4 -5.48 4.33 -28.05
C SER A 4 -4.49 5.41 -27.58
N LYS A 5 -3.54 5.78 -28.45
CA LYS A 5 -2.57 6.85 -28.23
C LYS A 5 -3.23 8.12 -27.68
N GLY A 6 -2.69 8.67 -26.61
CA GLY A 6 -3.05 10.00 -26.11
C GLY A 6 -4.10 10.06 -24.99
N LEU A 7 -4.42 8.94 -24.33
CA LEU A 7 -5.29 8.98 -23.15
C LEU A 7 -4.53 9.56 -21.94
N THR A 8 -5.26 10.31 -21.09
CA THR A 8 -4.72 10.78 -19.81
C THR A 8 -4.70 9.66 -18.78
N LYS A 9 -3.90 9.83 -17.71
CA LYS A 9 -3.87 8.92 -16.54
C LYS A 9 -5.26 8.69 -15.97
N GLU A 10 -6.03 9.76 -15.80
CA GLU A 10 -7.40 9.73 -15.27
C GLU A 10 -8.32 8.86 -16.14
N THR A 11 -8.19 8.98 -17.45
CA THR A 11 -8.97 8.16 -18.39
C THR A 11 -8.61 6.67 -18.27
N TYR A 12 -7.32 6.34 -18.11
CA TYR A 12 -6.90 4.95 -17.88
C TYR A 12 -7.48 4.39 -16.57
N ILE A 13 -7.47 5.17 -15.49
CA ILE A 13 -8.04 4.77 -14.21
C ILE A 13 -9.56 4.58 -14.33
N ASP A 14 -10.26 5.44 -15.05
CA ASP A 14 -11.71 5.32 -15.27
C ASP A 14 -12.07 4.08 -16.09
N ILE A 15 -11.32 3.77 -17.13
CA ILE A 15 -11.49 2.53 -17.92
C ILE A 15 -11.25 1.31 -17.01
N ALA A 16 -10.12 1.28 -16.30
CA ALA A 16 -9.78 0.20 -15.37
C ALA A 16 -10.84 0.00 -14.28
N LYS A 17 -11.45 1.09 -13.78
CA LYS A 17 -12.58 1.05 -12.86
C LYS A 17 -13.79 0.33 -13.46
N VAL A 18 -14.17 0.66 -14.70
CA VAL A 18 -15.29 0.00 -15.37
C VAL A 18 -15.02 -1.49 -15.52
N CYS A 19 -13.84 -1.87 -16.05
CA CYS A 19 -13.45 -3.28 -16.22
C CYS A 19 -13.44 -4.05 -14.87
N MET A 20 -12.95 -3.43 -13.81
CA MET A 20 -12.95 -4.02 -12.47
C MET A 20 -14.37 -4.22 -11.95
N LEU A 21 -15.28 -3.27 -12.12
CA LEU A 21 -16.68 -3.38 -11.69
C LEU A 21 -17.43 -4.45 -12.49
N GLU A 22 -17.18 -4.58 -13.80
CA GLU A 22 -17.70 -5.67 -14.63
C GLU A 22 -17.18 -7.04 -14.14
N ALA A 23 -15.88 -7.14 -13.84
CA ALA A 23 -15.31 -8.37 -13.30
C ALA A 23 -15.90 -8.75 -11.94
N LEU A 24 -16.19 -7.77 -11.06
CA LEU A 24 -16.90 -7.98 -9.80
C LEU A 24 -18.32 -8.51 -10.03
N THR A 25 -19.04 -7.96 -10.98
CA THR A 25 -20.38 -8.40 -11.35
C THR A 25 -20.37 -9.84 -11.86
N ASN A 26 -19.39 -10.20 -12.68
CA ASN A 26 -19.22 -11.56 -13.22
C ASN A 26 -18.94 -12.63 -12.15
N ILE A 27 -18.36 -12.25 -11.01
CA ILE A 27 -18.17 -13.14 -9.86
C ILE A 27 -19.28 -13.04 -8.81
N GLY A 28 -20.38 -12.36 -9.13
CA GLY A 28 -21.63 -12.35 -8.35
C GLY A 28 -21.80 -11.19 -7.37
N TYR A 29 -20.91 -10.19 -7.35
CA TYR A 29 -21.08 -8.99 -6.51
C TYR A 29 -21.86 -7.91 -7.25
N LYS A 30 -22.78 -7.26 -6.53
CA LYS A 30 -23.54 -6.10 -7.02
C LYS A 30 -22.98 -4.80 -6.45
N ALA A 31 -23.35 -3.67 -7.05
CA ALA A 31 -22.95 -2.35 -6.54
C ALA A 31 -23.30 -2.14 -5.06
N GLU A 32 -24.42 -2.67 -4.61
CA GLU A 32 -24.89 -2.59 -3.22
C GLU A 32 -24.04 -3.41 -2.23
N ASP A 33 -23.26 -4.38 -2.71
CA ASP A 33 -22.37 -5.20 -1.90
C ASP A 33 -21.00 -4.52 -1.68
N ILE A 34 -20.71 -3.49 -2.46
CA ILE A 34 -19.44 -2.76 -2.41
C ILE A 34 -19.51 -1.69 -1.31
N CYS A 35 -18.53 -1.72 -0.38
CA CYS A 35 -18.31 -0.61 0.55
C CYS A 35 -17.56 0.52 -0.14
N PHE A 36 -16.36 0.21 -0.66
CA PHE A 36 -15.55 1.11 -1.46
C PHE A 36 -14.48 0.34 -2.24
N CYS A 37 -13.96 0.98 -3.28
CA CYS A 37 -12.78 0.52 -4.01
C CYS A 37 -11.73 1.62 -4.01
N CYS A 38 -10.47 1.23 -3.98
CA CYS A 38 -9.35 2.17 -3.96
C CYS A 38 -8.22 1.65 -4.84
N VAL A 39 -7.64 2.53 -5.65
CA VAL A 39 -6.43 2.19 -6.42
C VAL A 39 -5.26 1.98 -5.48
N GLN A 40 -4.39 1.03 -5.81
CA GLN A 40 -3.17 0.74 -5.07
C GLN A 40 -1.93 0.75 -5.98
N GLY A 41 -0.76 0.72 -5.36
CA GLY A 41 0.50 0.50 -6.06
C GLY A 41 1.02 1.70 -6.84
N SER A 42 1.62 1.44 -8.01
CA SER A 42 2.39 2.45 -8.76
C SER A 42 1.61 3.72 -9.10
N THR A 43 0.33 3.62 -9.31
CA THR A 43 -0.56 4.75 -9.61
C THR A 43 -0.66 5.72 -8.41
N ASN A 44 -0.75 5.20 -7.16
CA ASN A 44 -0.74 6.04 -5.95
C ASN A 44 0.62 6.72 -5.72
N TYR A 45 1.70 6.05 -6.13
CA TYR A 45 3.07 6.55 -5.92
C TYR A 45 3.52 7.54 -6.99
N ASN A 46 2.70 7.79 -8.01
CA ASN A 46 3.09 8.54 -9.20
C ASN A 46 4.27 7.88 -9.95
N LEU A 47 4.31 6.54 -9.95
CA LEU A 47 5.33 5.70 -10.61
C LEU A 47 4.73 4.86 -11.74
N ASP A 48 3.51 5.17 -12.13
CA ASP A 48 2.82 4.64 -13.28
C ASP A 48 3.38 5.27 -14.57
N ILE A 49 3.31 4.49 -15.65
CA ILE A 49 3.79 4.84 -16.98
C ILE A 49 2.68 4.50 -17.97
N TYR A 50 2.34 5.44 -18.82
CA TYR A 50 1.33 5.27 -19.86
C TYR A 50 1.92 5.73 -21.20
N GLU A 51 2.87 4.94 -21.72
CA GLU A 51 3.56 5.21 -22.98
C GLU A 51 3.32 4.06 -23.97
N ASP A 52 3.50 4.30 -25.26
CA ASP A 52 3.29 3.29 -26.32
C ASP A 52 4.10 1.99 -26.08
N SER A 53 5.24 2.09 -25.40
CA SER A 53 6.13 0.96 -25.10
C SER A 53 5.83 0.25 -23.80
N TYR A 54 5.12 0.88 -22.88
CA TYR A 54 4.81 0.34 -21.55
C TYR A 54 3.59 1.03 -20.95
N VAL A 55 2.59 0.24 -20.59
CA VAL A 55 1.41 0.70 -19.86
C VAL A 55 1.38 0.00 -18.50
N SER A 56 1.29 0.79 -17.43
CA SER A 56 1.17 0.26 -16.06
C SER A 56 -0.21 -0.29 -15.81
N ASP A 57 -0.27 -1.45 -15.17
CA ASP A 57 -1.51 -2.02 -14.63
C ASP A 57 -2.14 -1.08 -13.59
N VAL A 58 -3.46 -1.08 -13.51
CA VAL A 58 -4.20 -0.38 -12.46
C VAL A 58 -4.75 -1.40 -11.48
N ASP A 59 -4.09 -1.54 -10.36
CA ASP A 59 -4.49 -2.47 -9.31
C ASP A 59 -5.48 -1.83 -8.34
N TRP A 60 -6.47 -2.62 -7.86
CA TRP A 60 -7.50 -2.15 -6.95
C TRP A 60 -7.53 -2.99 -5.66
N LYS A 61 -7.89 -2.33 -4.57
CA LYS A 61 -8.44 -3.00 -3.38
C LYS A 61 -9.93 -2.73 -3.32
N VAL A 62 -10.70 -3.79 -3.19
CA VAL A 62 -12.16 -3.76 -3.15
C VAL A 62 -12.61 -4.28 -1.81
N PHE A 63 -13.30 -3.46 -1.03
CA PHE A 63 -13.92 -3.85 0.21
C PHE A 63 -15.42 -4.04 0.03
N VAL A 64 -15.90 -5.22 0.44
CA VAL A 64 -17.30 -5.61 0.29
C VAL A 64 -17.92 -5.90 1.65
N PHE A 65 -19.25 -5.76 1.71
CA PHE A 65 -20.04 -6.23 2.84
C PHE A 65 -20.07 -7.76 2.85
N PRO A 66 -20.06 -8.38 4.04
CA PRO A 66 -20.40 -9.80 4.15
C PRO A 66 -21.84 -10.02 3.70
N ASN A 67 -22.16 -11.19 3.19
CA ASN A 67 -23.54 -11.63 3.10
C ASN A 67 -23.99 -12.26 4.44
N PHE A 68 -25.28 -12.64 4.55
CA PHE A 68 -25.79 -13.23 5.79
C PHE A 68 -25.15 -14.58 6.14
N HIS A 69 -24.85 -15.41 5.14
CA HIS A 69 -24.14 -16.67 5.31
C HIS A 69 -22.75 -16.44 5.93
N ASP A 70 -21.98 -15.49 5.37
CA ASP A 70 -20.64 -15.16 5.87
C ASP A 70 -20.67 -14.63 7.31
N LEU A 71 -21.72 -13.91 7.68
CA LEU A 71 -21.91 -13.46 9.07
C LEU A 71 -22.20 -14.64 10.00
N TYR A 72 -23.11 -15.54 9.57
CA TYR A 72 -23.54 -16.66 10.39
C TYR A 72 -22.41 -17.65 10.64
N TYR A 73 -21.60 -17.96 9.63
CA TYR A 73 -20.48 -18.89 9.73
C TYR A 73 -19.15 -18.23 10.13
N GLY A 74 -19.10 -16.91 10.26
CA GLY A 74 -17.87 -16.16 10.59
C GLY A 74 -16.86 -16.12 9.45
N GLU A 75 -17.28 -16.43 8.22
CA GLU A 75 -16.42 -16.42 7.04
C GLU A 75 -16.12 -14.99 6.61
N LYS A 76 -14.91 -14.77 6.05
CA LYS A 76 -14.46 -13.48 5.53
C LYS A 76 -13.78 -13.69 4.19
N VAL A 77 -14.28 -13.06 3.14
CA VAL A 77 -13.65 -13.13 1.83
C VAL A 77 -12.30 -12.40 1.83
N SER A 78 -11.30 -13.05 1.23
CA SER A 78 -9.95 -12.49 1.03
C SER A 78 -9.33 -13.20 -0.18
N LYS A 79 -9.53 -12.66 -1.39
CA LYS A 79 -9.10 -13.29 -2.66
C LYS A 79 -8.59 -12.23 -3.61
N THR A 80 -7.72 -12.62 -4.54
CA THR A 80 -7.23 -11.78 -5.63
C THR A 80 -7.80 -12.31 -6.94
N TYR A 81 -8.30 -11.40 -7.77
CA TYR A 81 -8.84 -11.68 -9.10
C TYR A 81 -8.10 -10.84 -10.13
N LYS A 82 -7.92 -11.40 -11.32
CA LYS A 82 -7.38 -10.68 -12.48
C LYS A 82 -8.53 -10.16 -13.35
N TYR A 83 -8.29 -9.04 -13.98
CA TYR A 83 -9.11 -8.50 -15.07
C TYR A 83 -8.18 -8.01 -16.20
N GLU A 84 -8.70 -7.49 -17.31
CA GLU A 84 -7.89 -7.20 -18.50
C GLU A 84 -6.71 -6.26 -18.23
N ASP A 85 -6.92 -5.23 -17.39
CA ASP A 85 -5.97 -4.13 -17.19
C ASP A 85 -5.25 -4.18 -15.84
N GLY A 86 -5.33 -5.31 -15.11
CA GLY A 86 -4.70 -5.46 -13.81
C GLY A 86 -5.32 -6.54 -12.93
N GLN A 87 -5.32 -6.28 -11.64
CA GLN A 87 -5.93 -7.17 -10.65
C GLN A 87 -6.64 -6.38 -9.56
N PHE A 88 -7.55 -7.05 -8.85
CA PHE A 88 -8.12 -6.49 -7.63
C PHE A 88 -8.07 -7.51 -6.49
N GLU A 89 -7.74 -7.00 -5.30
CA GLU A 89 -7.89 -7.73 -4.05
C GLU A 89 -9.28 -7.48 -3.48
N LEU A 90 -10.08 -8.53 -3.43
CA LEU A 90 -11.41 -8.52 -2.81
C LEU A 90 -11.30 -8.89 -1.34
N LYS A 91 -11.77 -8.02 -0.47
CA LYS A 91 -11.70 -8.14 1.00
C LYS A 91 -13.05 -7.86 1.64
N ASP A 92 -13.40 -8.68 2.62
CA ASP A 92 -14.48 -8.36 3.55
C ASP A 92 -14.10 -7.11 4.35
N ILE A 93 -15.04 -6.17 4.48
CA ILE A 93 -14.80 -4.90 5.21
C ILE A 93 -14.43 -5.13 6.69
N ARG A 94 -14.87 -6.23 7.30
CA ARG A 94 -14.54 -6.61 8.68
C ARG A 94 -13.04 -6.90 8.89
N LEU A 95 -12.28 -7.11 7.80
CA LEU A 95 -10.83 -7.26 7.84
C LEU A 95 -10.07 -5.94 7.94
N LEU A 96 -10.69 -4.82 7.55
CA LEU A 96 -10.01 -3.53 7.44
C LEU A 96 -9.31 -3.08 8.73
N PRO A 97 -9.95 -3.13 9.93
CA PRO A 97 -9.29 -2.72 11.16
C PRO A 97 -8.03 -3.55 11.48
N GLU A 98 -8.08 -4.87 11.27
CA GLU A 98 -6.94 -5.76 11.51
C GLU A 98 -5.80 -5.51 10.51
N LEU A 99 -6.12 -5.29 9.23
CA LEU A 99 -5.15 -4.99 8.18
C LEU A 99 -4.43 -3.66 8.44
N LEU A 100 -5.16 -2.64 8.88
CA LEU A 100 -4.59 -1.36 9.28
C LEU A 100 -3.78 -1.48 10.59
N ALA A 101 -4.24 -2.28 11.56
CA ALA A 101 -3.53 -2.51 12.81
C ALA A 101 -2.14 -3.12 12.60
N LYS A 102 -1.95 -3.94 11.57
CA LYS A 102 -0.65 -4.51 11.18
C LYS A 102 0.30 -3.51 10.56
N MET A 103 -0.17 -2.30 10.24
CA MET A 103 0.61 -1.24 9.57
C MET A 103 1.27 -1.72 8.28
N ASN A 104 0.61 -2.61 7.54
CA ASN A 104 1.06 -2.96 6.21
C ASN A 104 0.85 -1.75 5.28
N SER A 105 1.93 -1.26 4.68
CA SER A 105 1.93 -0.06 3.83
C SER A 105 0.89 -0.15 2.71
N SER A 106 0.67 -1.33 2.12
CA SER A 106 -0.30 -1.51 1.03
C SER A 106 -1.77 -1.35 1.46
N TYR A 107 -2.07 -1.38 2.76
CA TYR A 107 -3.40 -1.05 3.28
C TYR A 107 -3.45 0.36 3.86
N LEU A 108 -2.35 0.83 4.44
CA LEU A 108 -2.27 2.21 4.94
C LEU A 108 -2.44 3.22 3.79
N GLU A 109 -1.85 2.95 2.62
CA GLU A 109 -1.97 3.82 1.43
C GLU A 109 -3.41 4.09 0.99
N LEU A 110 -4.37 3.20 1.31
CA LEU A 110 -5.80 3.39 0.99
C LEU A 110 -6.38 4.64 1.65
N LEU A 111 -5.86 4.97 2.83
CA LEU A 111 -6.29 6.15 3.58
C LEU A 111 -5.77 7.47 2.96
N TYR A 112 -4.80 7.39 2.06
CA TYR A 112 -4.16 8.53 1.40
C TYR A 112 -4.43 8.58 -0.11
N SER A 113 -4.88 7.49 -0.74
CA SER A 113 -5.11 7.44 -2.18
C SER A 113 -6.15 8.46 -2.64
N PRO A 114 -5.88 9.25 -3.68
CA PRO A 114 -6.88 10.15 -4.27
C PRO A 114 -7.90 9.40 -5.14
N TYR A 115 -7.59 8.17 -5.54
CA TYR A 115 -8.41 7.38 -6.46
C TYR A 115 -9.33 6.43 -5.70
N LEU A 116 -10.49 6.95 -5.35
CA LEU A 116 -11.49 6.28 -4.54
C LEU A 116 -12.81 6.16 -5.30
N TYR A 117 -13.43 4.98 -5.26
CA TYR A 117 -14.80 4.77 -5.69
C TYR A 117 -15.67 4.34 -4.49
N CYS A 118 -16.76 5.08 -4.29
CA CYS A 118 -17.81 4.74 -3.33
C CYS A 118 -19.14 4.62 -4.09
N PRO A 119 -19.91 3.54 -3.89
CA PRO A 119 -21.14 3.31 -4.65
C PRO A 119 -22.25 4.33 -4.33
N ASN A 120 -22.19 4.97 -3.15
CA ASN A 120 -23.17 5.96 -2.71
C ASN A 120 -22.59 6.91 -1.67
N GLU A 121 -23.36 7.93 -1.32
CA GLU A 121 -22.95 8.99 -0.38
C GLU A 121 -22.73 8.48 1.06
N LYS A 122 -23.49 7.46 1.48
CA LYS A 122 -23.31 6.85 2.81
C LYS A 122 -21.91 6.21 2.92
N MET A 123 -21.48 5.50 1.88
CA MET A 123 -20.14 4.90 1.82
C MET A 123 -19.04 5.95 1.69
N ARG A 124 -19.28 7.04 0.98
CA ARG A 124 -18.35 8.16 0.94
C ARG A 124 -18.10 8.74 2.34
N LYS A 125 -19.15 9.04 3.08
CA LYS A 125 -19.04 9.55 4.46
C LYS A 125 -18.32 8.57 5.39
N PHE A 126 -18.60 7.28 5.27
CA PHE A 126 -17.88 6.24 6.02
C PHE A 126 -16.38 6.27 5.71
N VAL A 127 -15.99 6.33 4.43
CA VAL A 127 -14.58 6.37 4.05
C VAL A 127 -13.91 7.67 4.51
N GLU A 128 -14.57 8.81 4.40
CA GLU A 128 -14.08 10.09 4.92
C GLU A 128 -13.85 10.04 6.43
N GLU A 129 -14.75 9.41 7.18
CA GLU A 129 -14.60 9.20 8.61
C GLU A 129 -13.35 8.38 8.95
N ILE A 130 -13.17 7.19 8.32
CA ILE A 130 -11.99 6.37 8.60
C ILE A 130 -10.69 7.04 8.15
N ARG A 131 -10.71 7.79 7.06
CA ARG A 131 -9.57 8.62 6.61
C ARG A 131 -9.24 9.74 7.57
N GLY A 132 -10.22 10.27 8.29
CA GLY A 132 -10.01 11.27 9.35
C GLY A 132 -9.13 10.78 10.49
N TYR A 133 -9.01 9.46 10.69
CA TYR A 133 -8.15 8.86 11.72
C TYR A 133 -6.72 8.54 11.23
N ARG A 134 -6.38 8.77 9.96
CA ARG A 134 -5.13 8.32 9.34
C ARG A 134 -3.88 8.87 10.02
N GLU A 135 -3.86 10.18 10.35
CA GLU A 135 -2.72 10.82 11.01
C GLU A 135 -2.55 10.30 12.45
N GLN A 136 -3.66 10.13 13.16
CA GLN A 136 -3.63 9.54 14.51
C GLN A 136 -3.13 8.10 14.47
N LEU A 137 -3.62 7.29 13.52
CA LEU A 137 -3.18 5.91 13.31
C LEU A 137 -1.67 5.84 13.04
N LEU A 138 -1.19 6.71 12.14
CA LEU A 138 0.21 6.80 11.78
C LEU A 138 1.07 7.16 13.01
N MET A 139 0.67 8.16 13.78
CA MET A 139 1.35 8.55 15.01
C MET A 139 1.36 7.45 16.07
N GLU A 140 0.22 6.82 16.30
CA GLU A 140 0.09 5.76 17.32
C GLU A 140 0.90 4.51 17.00
N ARG A 141 1.17 4.25 15.70
CA ARG A 141 1.75 2.98 15.24
C ARG A 141 2.96 3.12 14.30
N LEU A 142 3.60 4.29 14.27
CA LEU A 142 4.77 4.53 13.43
C LEU A 142 5.87 3.46 13.58
N PRO A 143 6.24 3.00 14.79
CA PRO A 143 7.22 1.92 14.93
C PRO A 143 6.83 0.65 14.20
N LEU A 144 5.55 0.26 14.24
CA LEU A 144 5.06 -0.92 13.52
C LEU A 144 5.13 -0.73 12.00
N LEU A 145 4.84 0.47 11.49
CA LEU A 145 5.01 0.80 10.08
C LEU A 145 6.46 0.65 9.65
N MET A 146 7.41 1.21 10.43
CA MET A 146 8.84 1.10 10.14
C MET A 146 9.32 -0.36 10.10
N LYS A 147 8.83 -1.20 11.01
CA LYS A 147 9.10 -2.63 11.02
C LYS A 147 8.50 -3.36 9.81
N SER A 148 7.27 -3.01 9.44
CA SER A 148 6.59 -3.55 8.26
C SER A 148 7.33 -3.20 6.98
N LEU A 149 7.72 -1.94 6.80
CA LEU A 149 8.48 -1.46 5.65
C LEU A 149 9.85 -2.16 5.54
N LYS A 150 10.58 -2.32 6.66
CA LYS A 150 11.81 -3.11 6.68
C LYS A 150 11.56 -4.56 6.23
N GLY A 151 10.51 -5.21 6.74
CA GLY A 151 10.13 -6.57 6.32
C GLY A 151 9.85 -6.66 4.82
N MET A 152 9.13 -5.69 4.27
CA MET A 152 8.86 -5.59 2.82
C MET A 152 10.17 -5.42 2.02
N CYS A 153 11.13 -4.61 2.49
CA CYS A 153 12.42 -4.45 1.81
C CYS A 153 13.22 -5.77 1.77
N LEU A 154 13.24 -6.52 2.88
CA LEU A 154 13.87 -7.86 2.93
C LEU A 154 13.17 -8.86 1.98
N GLU A 155 11.86 -8.81 1.86
CA GLU A 155 11.12 -9.62 0.88
C GLU A 155 11.57 -9.30 -0.55
N LYS A 156 11.76 -8.00 -0.89
CA LYS A 156 12.26 -7.60 -2.20
C LYS A 156 13.70 -8.04 -2.46
N GLN A 157 14.55 -8.07 -1.42
CA GLN A 157 15.89 -8.64 -1.51
C GLN A 157 15.85 -10.12 -1.85
N ASN A 158 15.03 -10.90 -1.15
CA ASN A 158 14.87 -12.33 -1.42
C ASN A 158 14.31 -12.61 -2.82
N ALA A 159 13.46 -11.72 -3.34
CA ALA A 159 12.85 -11.85 -4.66
C ALA A 159 13.72 -11.31 -5.80
N LEU A 160 14.84 -10.62 -5.52
CA LEU A 160 15.65 -9.92 -6.54
C LEU A 160 16.11 -10.84 -7.68
N CYS A 161 16.60 -12.04 -7.34
CA CYS A 161 17.11 -13.02 -8.29
C CYS A 161 16.24 -14.29 -8.34
N HIS A 162 15.03 -14.23 -7.77
CA HIS A 162 14.17 -15.41 -7.73
C HIS A 162 13.47 -15.64 -9.06
N GLU A 163 13.81 -16.75 -9.70
CA GLU A 163 13.18 -17.18 -10.93
C GLU A 163 11.88 -17.92 -10.62
N TYR A 164 10.77 -17.51 -11.24
CA TYR A 164 9.54 -18.26 -11.30
C TYR A 164 8.90 -18.16 -12.68
N GLU A 165 8.06 -19.11 -12.98
CA GLU A 165 7.40 -19.23 -14.26
C GLU A 165 6.73 -17.90 -14.66
N GLY A 166 7.04 -17.38 -15.85
CA GLY A 166 6.56 -16.08 -16.36
C GLY A 166 7.46 -14.88 -16.09
N LEU A 167 8.55 -15.00 -15.28
CA LEU A 167 9.56 -13.94 -15.12
C LEU A 167 10.94 -14.28 -15.68
N LYS A 168 11.15 -15.50 -16.12
CA LYS A 168 12.46 -15.98 -16.58
C LYS A 168 13.05 -15.09 -17.68
N ASP A 169 12.30 -14.83 -18.74
CA ASP A 169 12.76 -14.00 -19.87
C ASP A 169 13.11 -12.57 -19.41
N LYS A 170 12.36 -12.04 -18.44
CA LYS A 170 12.62 -10.70 -17.88
C LYS A 170 13.91 -10.69 -17.05
N ILE A 171 14.12 -11.70 -16.22
CA ILE A 171 15.35 -11.83 -15.40
C ILE A 171 16.56 -12.02 -16.30
N GLU A 172 16.49 -12.87 -17.33
CA GLU A 172 17.54 -13.04 -18.31
C GLU A 172 17.86 -11.75 -19.07
N LYS A 173 16.83 -10.99 -19.48
CA LYS A 173 16.99 -9.67 -20.15
C LYS A 173 17.81 -8.69 -19.31
N PHE A 174 17.69 -8.72 -18.00
CA PHE A 174 18.40 -7.83 -17.08
C PHE A 174 19.65 -8.46 -16.44
N GLY A 175 20.13 -9.58 -17.00
CA GLY A 175 21.38 -10.20 -16.53
C GLY A 175 21.30 -10.89 -15.19
N GLY A 176 20.13 -11.46 -14.83
CA GLY A 176 19.96 -12.32 -13.67
C GLY A 176 19.22 -11.68 -12.49
N TYR A 177 18.53 -10.54 -12.67
CA TYR A 177 17.73 -9.92 -11.62
C TYR A 177 16.43 -9.28 -12.13
N ASP A 178 15.45 -9.08 -11.23
CA ASP A 178 14.22 -8.33 -11.54
C ASP A 178 14.34 -6.87 -11.07
N PRO A 179 14.46 -5.89 -11.99
CA PRO A 179 14.58 -4.47 -11.64
C PRO A 179 13.37 -3.93 -10.89
N LYS A 180 12.19 -4.57 -11.00
CA LYS A 180 10.99 -4.19 -10.25
C LYS A 180 11.20 -4.39 -8.74
N GLN A 181 11.94 -5.41 -8.31
CA GLN A 181 12.25 -5.62 -6.89
C GLN A 181 13.17 -4.52 -6.35
N LEU A 182 14.19 -4.16 -7.11
CA LEU A 182 15.10 -3.07 -6.76
C LEU A 182 14.39 -1.71 -6.68
N HIS A 183 13.54 -1.42 -7.66
CA HIS A 183 12.68 -0.24 -7.68
C HIS A 183 11.81 -0.15 -6.41
N HIS A 184 11.18 -1.27 -6.00
CA HIS A 184 10.37 -1.31 -4.79
C HIS A 184 11.19 -1.10 -3.52
N ALA A 185 12.37 -1.70 -3.41
CA ALA A 185 13.25 -1.53 -2.25
C ALA A 185 13.70 -0.06 -2.07
N LEU A 186 14.10 0.60 -3.17
CA LEU A 186 14.46 2.01 -3.16
C LEU A 186 13.27 2.92 -2.76
N ARG A 187 12.07 2.63 -3.27
CA ARG A 187 10.87 3.36 -2.88
C ARG A 187 10.58 3.23 -1.38
N ILE A 188 10.73 2.01 -0.85
CA ILE A 188 10.54 1.74 0.59
C ILE A 188 11.57 2.54 1.40
N LEU A 189 12.83 2.51 1.01
CA LEU A 189 13.89 3.28 1.67
C LEU A 189 13.59 4.77 1.70
N TYR A 190 13.15 5.32 0.55
CA TYR A 190 12.76 6.73 0.46
C TYR A 190 11.57 7.08 1.38
N LEU A 191 10.55 6.23 1.43
CA LEU A 191 9.42 6.41 2.34
C LEU A 191 9.87 6.41 3.81
N MET A 192 10.73 5.47 4.20
CA MET A 192 11.26 5.41 5.58
C MET A 192 12.11 6.62 5.92
N ASP A 193 12.93 7.11 4.98
CA ASP A 193 13.70 8.36 5.14
C ASP A 193 12.79 9.56 5.35
N THR A 194 11.77 9.73 4.50
CA THR A 194 10.80 10.82 4.61
C THR A 194 10.05 10.80 5.93
N LEU A 195 9.56 9.62 6.35
CA LEU A 195 8.86 9.45 7.62
C LEU A 195 9.76 9.76 8.82
N SER A 196 11.01 9.31 8.79
CA SER A 196 11.97 9.54 9.87
C SER A 196 12.33 11.02 9.97
N ASN A 197 12.71 11.63 8.85
CA ASN A 197 13.10 13.04 8.81
C ASN A 197 11.95 13.96 9.22
N SER A 198 10.74 13.75 8.72
CA SER A 198 9.58 14.55 9.12
C SER A 198 9.27 14.39 10.60
N TYR A 199 9.27 13.16 11.11
CA TYR A 199 9.00 12.88 12.52
C TYR A 199 10.03 13.54 13.46
N PHE A 200 11.33 13.39 13.19
CA PHE A 200 12.36 13.95 14.05
C PHE A 200 12.45 15.49 13.98
N ASN A 201 12.11 16.07 12.84
CA ASN A 201 12.15 17.53 12.66
C ASN A 201 10.89 18.24 13.17
N THR A 202 9.72 17.61 13.05
CA THR A 202 8.42 18.27 13.30
C THR A 202 7.56 17.58 14.36
N GLY A 203 7.97 16.41 14.83
CA GLY A 203 7.16 15.55 15.71
C GLY A 203 6.01 14.82 14.99
N LYS A 204 5.88 14.97 13.66
CA LYS A 204 4.81 14.34 12.86
C LYS A 204 5.39 13.64 11.64
N PRO A 205 5.08 12.37 11.42
CA PRO A 205 5.51 11.68 10.21
C PRO A 205 4.67 12.15 9.01
N ASP A 206 5.33 12.44 7.90
CA ASP A 206 4.69 12.85 6.65
C ASP A 206 4.62 11.66 5.67
N TYR A 207 3.52 10.93 5.73
CA TYR A 207 3.30 9.78 4.86
C TYR A 207 2.95 10.19 3.44
N GLU A 208 2.23 11.29 3.27
CA GLU A 208 1.73 11.75 1.96
C GLU A 208 2.88 12.15 1.03
N THR A 209 3.83 12.94 1.54
CA THR A 209 5.06 13.28 0.79
C THR A 209 5.91 12.05 0.48
N GLY A 210 6.00 11.08 1.40
CA GLY A 210 6.73 9.83 1.15
C GLY A 210 6.01 8.88 0.17
N LEU A 211 4.70 9.01 0.05
CA LEU A 211 3.88 8.19 -0.85
C LEU A 211 3.95 8.69 -2.29
N VAL A 212 3.72 9.99 -2.54
CA VAL A 212 3.62 10.57 -3.87
C VAL A 212 4.96 11.12 -4.33
N LEU A 213 5.61 10.41 -5.23
CA LEU A 213 6.97 10.71 -5.67
C LEU A 213 7.00 11.70 -6.85
N THR A 214 7.91 12.65 -6.78
CA THR A 214 8.06 13.71 -7.79
C THR A 214 9.53 13.97 -8.11
N GLY A 215 9.80 14.82 -9.11
CA GLY A 215 11.14 15.32 -9.41
C GLY A 215 12.16 14.21 -9.74
N ASN A 216 13.38 14.36 -9.24
CA ASN A 216 14.50 13.49 -9.57
C ASN A 216 14.36 12.07 -9.01
N ILE A 217 13.74 11.91 -7.83
CA ILE A 217 13.52 10.58 -7.25
C ILE A 217 12.56 9.76 -8.11
N ARG A 218 11.46 10.37 -8.58
CA ARG A 218 10.53 9.74 -9.51
C ARG A 218 11.24 9.27 -10.78
N LYS A 219 12.03 10.17 -11.43
CA LYS A 219 12.76 9.85 -12.65
C LYS A 219 13.71 8.66 -12.44
N LYS A 220 14.51 8.69 -11.37
CA LYS A 220 15.43 7.59 -11.02
C LYS A 220 14.71 6.26 -10.80
N LEU A 221 13.58 6.27 -10.09
CA LEU A 221 12.82 5.04 -9.84
C LEU A 221 12.18 4.49 -11.11
N ILE A 222 11.65 5.33 -11.99
CA ILE A 222 11.12 4.92 -13.29
C ILE A 222 12.24 4.35 -14.15
N ASP A 223 13.40 5.01 -14.22
CA ASP A 223 14.55 4.53 -14.99
C ASP A 223 14.99 3.13 -14.53
N ILE A 224 15.13 2.92 -13.23
CA ILE A 224 15.46 1.59 -12.69
C ILE A 224 14.38 0.55 -13.02
N LYS A 225 13.08 0.93 -12.94
CA LYS A 225 11.97 0.03 -13.26
C LYS A 225 12.00 -0.44 -14.72
N VAL A 226 12.37 0.45 -15.65
CA VAL A 226 12.30 0.22 -17.10
C VAL A 226 13.63 -0.30 -17.65
N ASN A 227 14.76 0.29 -17.25
CA ASN A 227 16.07 0.05 -17.80
C ASN A 227 16.99 -0.79 -16.91
N GLY A 228 16.61 -0.97 -15.63
CA GLY A 228 17.47 -1.66 -14.66
C GLY A 228 18.68 -0.83 -14.23
N VAL A 229 19.74 -1.52 -13.78
CA VAL A 229 21.06 -0.97 -13.49
C VAL A 229 22.12 -1.75 -14.30
N SER A 230 23.35 -1.28 -14.30
CA SER A 230 24.43 -1.72 -15.22
C SER A 230 24.78 -3.22 -15.14
N SER A 231 24.59 -3.87 -13.99
CA SER A 231 24.90 -5.30 -13.80
C SER A 231 24.16 -5.88 -12.59
N LEU A 232 24.21 -7.21 -12.45
CA LEU A 232 23.70 -7.92 -11.27
C LEU A 232 24.44 -7.48 -9.99
N GLU A 233 25.75 -7.30 -10.06
CA GLU A 233 26.54 -6.86 -8.90
C GLU A 233 26.11 -5.46 -8.45
N ALA A 234 25.88 -4.54 -9.40
CA ALA A 234 25.37 -3.20 -9.08
C ALA A 234 23.97 -3.27 -8.47
N ALA A 235 23.09 -4.16 -8.96
CA ALA A 235 21.76 -4.38 -8.41
C ALA A 235 21.83 -4.93 -6.97
N GLN A 236 22.70 -5.90 -6.72
CA GLN A 236 22.92 -6.48 -5.39
C GLN A 236 23.49 -5.46 -4.39
N GLN A 237 24.47 -4.66 -4.81
CA GLN A 237 25.04 -3.59 -3.97
C GLN A 237 23.99 -2.56 -3.59
N LEU A 238 23.19 -2.10 -4.56
CA LEU A 238 22.13 -1.13 -4.32
C LEU A 238 21.03 -1.72 -3.43
N MET A 239 20.66 -2.99 -3.62
CA MET A 239 19.71 -3.69 -2.76
C MET A 239 20.22 -3.80 -1.32
N ASN A 240 21.48 -4.16 -1.12
CA ASN A 240 22.11 -4.21 0.21
C ASN A 240 22.09 -2.83 0.89
N THR A 241 22.40 -1.77 0.15
CA THR A 241 22.27 -0.39 0.65
C THR A 241 20.83 -0.07 1.09
N CYS A 242 19.80 -0.53 0.34
CA CYS A 242 18.42 -0.36 0.73
C CYS A 242 18.09 -1.09 2.04
N VAL A 243 18.52 -2.33 2.18
CA VAL A 243 18.27 -3.15 3.37
C VAL A 243 18.97 -2.59 4.61
N GLU A 244 20.22 -2.15 4.48
CA GLU A 244 20.97 -1.48 5.55
C GLU A 244 20.29 -0.18 5.96
N GLY A 245 19.93 0.68 5.00
CA GLY A 245 19.22 1.92 5.24
C GLY A 245 17.88 1.69 5.96
N CYS A 246 17.06 0.75 5.47
CA CYS A 246 15.81 0.37 6.13
C CYS A 246 16.03 -0.17 7.54
N SER A 247 17.11 -0.92 7.77
CA SER A 247 17.47 -1.43 9.10
C SER A 247 17.88 -0.31 10.04
N ASN A 248 18.66 0.66 9.56
CA ASN A 248 19.07 1.83 10.32
C ASN A 248 17.86 2.69 10.72
N PHE A 249 16.97 3.02 9.77
CA PHE A 249 15.75 3.77 10.08
C PHE A 249 14.84 3.02 11.07
N CYS A 250 14.69 1.71 10.91
CA CYS A 250 13.92 0.91 11.85
C CYS A 250 14.52 0.96 13.26
N SER A 251 15.84 1.00 13.40
CA SER A 251 16.53 1.04 14.71
C SER A 251 16.28 2.33 15.49
N TYR A 252 15.88 3.42 14.84
CA TYR A 252 15.47 4.65 15.53
C TYR A 252 14.15 4.51 16.30
N PHE A 253 13.34 3.51 15.93
CA PHE A 253 12.02 3.27 16.50
C PHE A 253 11.93 2.00 17.33
N TRP A 254 12.99 1.18 17.37
CA TRP A 254 13.03 -0.09 18.10
C TRP A 254 14.32 -0.25 18.89
N THR A 255 14.20 -0.65 20.17
CA THR A 255 15.35 -1.01 20.99
C THR A 255 15.95 -2.34 20.55
N LYS A 256 17.18 -2.64 21.04
CA LYS A 256 17.81 -3.95 20.83
C LYS A 256 16.97 -5.11 21.38
N ASP A 257 16.18 -4.87 22.44
CA ASP A 257 15.26 -5.84 23.03
C ASP A 257 13.91 -5.93 22.30
N ASN A 258 13.85 -5.40 21.07
CA ASN A 258 12.64 -5.40 20.23
C ASN A 258 11.42 -4.71 20.88
N LYS A 259 11.67 -3.64 21.64
CA LYS A 259 10.63 -2.75 22.18
C LYS A 259 10.54 -1.48 21.36
N PRO A 260 9.34 -0.96 21.07
CA PRO A 260 9.19 0.27 20.32
C PRO A 260 9.74 1.47 21.11
N ILE A 261 10.52 2.32 20.42
CA ILE A 261 10.94 3.61 20.94
C ILE A 261 10.04 4.65 20.26
N MET A 262 9.25 5.37 21.05
CA MET A 262 8.62 6.61 20.58
C MET A 262 9.10 7.73 21.50
N GLN A 263 9.57 8.83 20.93
CA GLN A 263 9.80 10.05 21.68
C GLN A 263 8.43 10.65 22.02
N LEU A 264 7.85 10.20 23.13
CA LEU A 264 6.75 10.91 23.77
C LEU A 264 7.32 11.80 24.85
N GLU A 265 6.65 12.96 25.07
CA GLU A 265 6.97 13.96 26.06
C GLU A 265 7.67 13.38 27.30
N LYS A 266 8.81 13.98 27.66
CA LYS A 266 9.51 13.68 28.90
C LYS A 266 8.55 13.87 30.08
N GLN A 267 7.89 12.82 30.50
CA GLN A 267 7.42 12.70 31.86
C GLN A 267 8.45 11.87 32.61
N ASP A 268 9.16 12.54 33.52
CA ASP A 268 10.07 11.96 34.50
C ASP A 268 11.27 11.14 33.97
N GLY A 269 11.85 11.51 32.83
CA GLY A 269 13.10 10.92 32.35
C GLY A 269 12.98 9.53 31.72
N ASN A 270 11.81 8.93 31.69
CA ASN A 270 11.54 7.63 31.08
C ASN A 270 10.77 7.78 29.77
N TYR A 271 11.33 7.23 28.69
CA TYR A 271 10.64 7.10 27.43
C TYR A 271 9.59 6.00 27.56
N VAL A 272 8.34 6.36 27.66
CA VAL A 272 7.21 5.41 27.62
C VAL A 272 6.46 5.64 26.33
N SER A 273 6.53 4.70 25.42
CA SER A 273 5.59 4.66 24.34
C SER A 273 4.84 3.34 24.30
N PRO A 274 3.61 3.33 24.75
CA PRO A 274 2.71 2.27 24.34
C PRO A 274 2.28 2.56 22.88
N ILE A 275 2.38 1.55 22.01
CA ILE A 275 1.56 1.51 20.82
C ILE A 275 0.12 1.71 21.27
N LYS A 276 -0.50 2.82 20.85
CA LYS A 276 -1.89 3.14 21.21
C LYS A 276 -2.82 2.54 20.17
N ASP A 277 -4.00 2.20 20.58
CA ASP A 277 -5.00 1.54 19.74
C ASP A 277 -6.26 2.39 19.53
N LYS A 278 -6.20 3.69 19.88
CA LYS A 278 -7.37 4.55 19.82
C LYS A 278 -7.92 4.70 18.40
N ALA A 279 -7.06 4.99 17.43
CA ALA A 279 -7.46 5.10 16.03
C ALA A 279 -8.07 3.79 15.50
N ILE A 280 -7.44 2.64 15.82
CA ILE A 280 -7.95 1.32 15.42
C ILE A 280 -9.29 1.02 16.05
N LYS A 281 -9.52 1.39 17.31
CA LYS A 281 -10.85 1.24 17.96
C LYS A 281 -11.90 2.05 17.24
N LEU A 282 -11.63 3.32 16.93
CA LEU A 282 -12.57 4.19 16.22
C LEU A 282 -12.88 3.66 14.82
N ILE A 283 -11.88 3.17 14.09
CA ILE A 283 -12.08 2.52 12.78
C ILE A 283 -12.91 1.24 12.93
N SER A 284 -12.66 0.43 13.97
CA SER A 284 -13.44 -0.78 14.24
C SER A 284 -14.89 -0.48 14.54
N GLU A 285 -15.16 0.56 15.31
CA GLU A 285 -16.52 1.04 15.63
C GLU A 285 -17.23 1.54 14.38
N ALA A 286 -16.55 2.28 13.50
CA ALA A 286 -17.10 2.72 12.22
C ALA A 286 -17.45 1.55 11.30
N VAL A 287 -16.56 0.54 11.21
CA VAL A 287 -16.82 -0.69 10.44
C VAL A 287 -17.98 -1.47 11.03
N TYR A 288 -18.01 -1.66 12.35
CA TYR A 288 -19.14 -2.33 13.02
C TYR A 288 -20.47 -1.65 12.71
N ARG A 289 -20.52 -0.33 12.84
CA ARG A 289 -21.73 0.47 12.56
C ARG A 289 -22.20 0.27 11.13
N VAL A 290 -21.35 0.44 10.13
CA VAL A 290 -21.76 0.35 8.73
C VAL A 290 -22.20 -1.07 8.34
N VAL A 291 -21.58 -2.11 8.91
CA VAL A 291 -22.02 -3.50 8.73
C VAL A 291 -23.36 -3.74 9.42
N SER A 292 -23.56 -3.29 10.66
CA SER A 292 -24.82 -3.46 11.37
C SER A 292 -26.00 -2.78 10.64
N GLU A 293 -25.78 -1.58 10.13
CA GLU A 293 -26.79 -0.83 9.36
C GLU A 293 -27.13 -1.47 8.00
N ARG A 294 -26.29 -2.36 7.48
CA ARG A 294 -26.58 -3.14 6.25
C ARG A 294 -27.67 -4.19 6.50
N PHE A 295 -27.77 -4.70 7.72
CA PHE A 295 -28.66 -5.80 8.10
C PHE A 295 -29.83 -5.37 9.04
N ALA A 296 -29.92 -4.08 9.37
CA ALA A 296 -31.06 -3.50 10.10
C ALA A 296 -32.19 -3.12 9.15
#